data_7436984ed54fe64c5271c5d2c0c71921
#
_entry.id   7436984ed54fe64c5271c5d2c0c71921
#
_cell.length_a   1.000
_cell.length_b   1.000
_cell.length_c   1.000
_cell.angle_alpha   90.00
_cell.angle_beta   90.00
_cell.angle_gamma   90.00
#
_symmetry.space_group_name_H-M   'P 1'
#
loop_
_entity.id
_entity.type
_entity.pdbx_description
1 polymer ?
#
loop_
_entity_poly.entity_id
_entity_poly.type
_entity_poly.pdbx_seq_one_letter_code
_entity_poly.pdbx_strand_id
1 'polypeptide(L)'
;MANILLVEDDSDVQTIVSEFLATLGHRVTSASSAEQARCFLASEPVDLALVDCLMEGEQGSSLAEHACKLGIPTILTSGDPHYIETCSEHPFPFLPKPFRLSRLDELIASTLHKSKTD
;
A
#
# COMPACT_ATOMS: atom_id res chain seq x y z
N MET A 1 3.13 -16.01 -2.20
CA MET A 1 4.16 -15.06 -1.76
C MET A 1 4.28 -13.91 -2.72
N ALA A 2 4.33 -12.71 -2.18
CA ALA A 2 4.40 -11.50 -3.00
C ALA A 2 5.46 -10.55 -2.48
N ASN A 3 5.99 -9.71 -3.36
CA ASN A 3 6.85 -8.61 -2.99
C ASN A 3 5.94 -7.40 -2.76
N ILE A 4 5.85 -6.94 -1.52
CA ILE A 4 4.97 -5.84 -1.13
C ILE A 4 5.80 -4.62 -0.76
N LEU A 5 5.47 -3.48 -1.38
CA LEU A 5 6.04 -2.19 -1.00
C LEU A 5 5.07 -1.54 -0.02
N LEU A 6 5.54 -1.35 1.22
CA LEU A 6 4.77 -0.68 2.27
C LEU A 6 5.23 0.76 2.40
N VAL A 7 4.35 1.70 2.11
CA VAL A 7 4.67 3.13 2.19
C VAL A 7 3.90 3.73 3.36
N GLU A 8 4.61 4.01 4.44
CA GLU A 8 4.05 4.46 5.71
C GLU A 8 5.10 5.27 6.47
N ASP A 9 4.75 6.48 6.91
CA ASP A 9 5.70 7.34 7.63
C ASP A 9 5.68 7.11 9.15
N ASP A 10 4.65 6.47 9.70
CA ASP A 10 4.61 6.10 11.10
C ASP A 10 5.40 4.80 11.31
N SER A 11 6.51 4.90 12.04
CA SER A 11 7.42 3.76 12.22
C SER A 11 6.79 2.60 12.99
N ASP A 12 5.90 2.88 13.92
CA ASP A 12 5.22 1.81 14.69
C ASP A 12 4.25 1.03 13.81
N VAL A 13 3.46 1.74 13.01
CA VAL A 13 2.54 1.11 12.06
C VAL A 13 3.33 0.32 11.02
N GLN A 14 4.41 0.89 10.50
CA GLN A 14 5.28 0.24 9.54
C GLN A 14 5.83 -1.09 10.09
N THR A 15 6.31 -1.07 11.33
CA THR A 15 6.86 -2.26 11.97
C THR A 15 5.79 -3.34 12.14
N ILE A 16 4.63 -2.98 12.68
CA ILE A 16 3.54 -3.93 12.94
C ILE A 16 3.06 -4.58 11.64
N VAL A 17 2.82 -3.75 10.63
CA VAL A 17 2.29 -4.25 9.34
C VAL A 17 3.34 -5.10 8.62
N SER A 18 4.59 -4.66 8.58
CA SER A 18 5.64 -5.42 7.90
C SER A 18 5.90 -6.77 8.56
N GLU A 19 5.89 -6.83 9.89
CA GLU A 19 6.04 -8.10 10.61
C GLU A 19 4.88 -9.04 10.34
N PHE A 20 3.65 -8.53 10.35
CA PHE A 20 2.48 -9.34 10.03
C PHE A 20 2.57 -9.93 8.62
N LEU A 21 2.89 -9.10 7.63
CA LEU A 21 2.98 -9.55 6.25
C LEU A 21 4.11 -10.57 6.06
N ALA A 22 5.22 -10.38 6.77
CA ALA A 22 6.32 -11.34 6.74
C ALA A 22 5.90 -12.70 7.28
N THR A 23 5.06 -12.74 8.33
CA THR A 23 4.58 -14.03 8.86
C THR A 23 3.70 -14.77 7.86
N LEU A 24 3.09 -14.06 6.92
CA LEU A 24 2.28 -14.65 5.86
C LEU A 24 3.12 -15.12 4.66
N GLY A 25 4.42 -14.93 4.71
CA GLY A 25 5.33 -15.35 3.66
C GLY A 25 5.61 -14.30 2.60
N HIS A 26 5.13 -13.07 2.78
CA HIS A 26 5.42 -11.99 1.85
C HIS A 26 6.79 -11.37 2.11
N ARG A 27 7.41 -10.86 1.06
CA ARG A 27 8.63 -10.09 1.18
C ARG A 27 8.23 -8.61 1.20
N VAL A 28 8.61 -7.91 2.26
CA VAL A 28 8.18 -6.52 2.47
C VAL A 28 9.37 -5.56 2.36
N THR A 29 9.22 -4.55 1.53
CA THR A 29 10.15 -3.42 1.45
C THR A 29 9.41 -2.21 1.99
N SER A 30 9.98 -1.54 2.99
CA SER A 30 9.33 -0.41 3.65
C SER A 30 9.91 0.91 3.19
N ALA A 31 9.04 1.86 2.88
CA ALA A 31 9.41 3.22 2.53
C ALA A 31 8.72 4.19 3.49
N SER A 32 9.46 5.19 3.96
CA SER A 32 8.92 6.20 4.90
C SER A 32 8.50 7.48 4.19
N SER A 33 8.74 7.57 2.89
CA SER A 33 8.39 8.74 2.09
C SER A 33 8.02 8.34 0.67
N ALA A 34 7.34 9.24 -0.03
CA ALA A 34 7.00 9.04 -1.43
C ALA A 34 8.26 8.95 -2.30
N GLU A 35 9.28 9.72 -1.98
CA GLU A 35 10.54 9.70 -2.72
C GLU A 35 11.21 8.32 -2.64
N GLN A 36 11.32 7.76 -1.43
CA GLN A 36 11.84 6.40 -1.25
C GLN A 36 11.01 5.38 -2.01
N ALA A 37 9.68 5.51 -1.93
CA ALA A 37 8.77 4.60 -2.60
C ALA A 37 9.00 4.61 -4.12
N ARG A 38 9.16 5.78 -4.70
CA ARG A 38 9.42 5.90 -6.14
C ARG A 38 10.74 5.25 -6.54
N CYS A 39 11.75 5.37 -5.70
CA CYS A 39 13.04 4.70 -5.94
C CYS A 39 12.87 3.18 -5.93
N PHE A 40 12.13 2.64 -4.97
CA PHE A 40 11.89 1.19 -4.92
C PHE A 40 11.05 0.71 -6.10
N LEU A 41 10.04 1.49 -6.50
CA LEU A 41 9.22 1.13 -7.67
C LEU A 41 10.04 1.06 -8.95
N ALA A 42 11.10 1.86 -9.05
CA ALA A 42 11.97 1.88 -10.21
C ALA A 42 13.01 0.77 -10.22
N SER A 43 13.41 0.27 -9.05
CA SER A 43 14.58 -0.62 -8.94
C SER A 43 14.29 -2.00 -8.39
N GLU A 44 13.14 -2.20 -7.72
CA GLU A 44 12.82 -3.48 -7.06
C GLU A 44 11.60 -4.11 -7.68
N PRO A 45 11.51 -5.46 -7.69
CA PRO A 45 10.28 -6.12 -8.11
C PRO A 45 9.20 -5.89 -7.05
N VAL A 46 8.06 -5.34 -7.45
CA VAL A 46 6.93 -5.08 -6.57
C VAL A 46 5.68 -5.68 -7.16
N ASP A 47 4.99 -6.52 -6.40
CA ASP A 47 3.74 -7.15 -6.83
C ASP A 47 2.53 -6.37 -6.37
N LEU A 48 2.66 -5.62 -5.27
CA LEU A 48 1.58 -4.84 -4.70
C LEU A 48 2.16 -3.71 -3.86
N ALA A 49 1.55 -2.54 -3.92
CA ALA A 49 1.92 -1.40 -3.07
C ALA A 49 0.80 -1.11 -2.08
N LEU A 50 1.15 -0.93 -0.81
CA LEU A 50 0.25 -0.53 0.25
C LEU A 50 0.68 0.86 0.68
N VAL A 51 -0.16 1.87 0.39
CA VAL A 51 0.24 3.28 0.47
C VAL A 51 -0.67 4.07 1.40
N ASP A 52 -0.08 4.78 2.36
CA ASP A 52 -0.81 5.72 3.19
C ASP A 52 -1.13 6.98 2.38
N CYS A 53 -2.40 7.40 2.40
CA CYS A 53 -2.83 8.62 1.69
C CYS A 53 -2.18 9.88 2.25
N LEU A 54 -1.88 9.89 3.55
CA LEU A 54 -1.32 11.06 4.22
C LEU A 54 0.18 10.87 4.41
N MET A 55 0.95 11.32 3.42
CA MET A 55 2.40 11.22 3.43
C MET A 55 3.02 12.61 3.36
N GLU A 56 4.16 12.77 4.01
CA GLU A 56 4.92 14.01 3.91
C GLU A 56 5.46 14.16 2.50
N GLY A 57 5.26 15.33 1.91
CA GLY A 57 5.82 15.70 0.61
C GLY A 57 4.97 15.37 -0.61
N GLU A 58 4.10 14.37 -0.52
CA GLU A 58 3.30 13.95 -1.67
C GLU A 58 2.03 13.21 -1.20
N GLN A 59 0.94 13.40 -1.92
CA GLN A 59 -0.29 12.65 -1.63
C GLN A 59 -0.15 11.18 -2.05
N GLY A 60 -0.67 10.29 -1.23
CA GLY A 60 -0.65 8.86 -1.51
C GLY A 60 -1.34 8.49 -2.81
N SER A 61 -2.42 9.21 -3.17
CA SER A 61 -3.14 8.96 -4.42
C SER A 61 -2.25 9.21 -5.65
N SER A 62 -1.39 10.21 -5.59
CA SER A 62 -0.45 10.51 -6.68
C SER A 62 0.56 9.37 -6.85
N LEU A 63 1.07 8.85 -5.74
CA LEU A 63 1.97 7.69 -5.77
C LEU A 63 1.26 6.45 -6.27
N ALA A 64 -0.01 6.25 -5.88
CA ALA A 64 -0.82 5.13 -6.34
C ALA A 64 -1.04 5.17 -7.85
N GLU A 65 -1.28 6.35 -8.42
CA GLU A 65 -1.40 6.52 -9.87
C GLU A 65 -0.10 6.16 -10.58
N HIS A 66 1.03 6.56 -10.01
CA HIS A 66 2.34 6.22 -10.55
C HIS A 66 2.55 4.69 -10.57
N ALA A 67 2.25 4.03 -9.46
CA ALA A 67 2.36 2.57 -9.38
C ALA A 67 1.43 1.87 -10.36
N CYS A 68 0.22 2.39 -10.52
CA CYS A 68 -0.76 1.86 -11.46
C CYS A 68 -0.23 1.92 -12.91
N LYS A 69 0.42 3.01 -13.29
CA LYS A 69 1.03 3.15 -14.60
C LYS A 69 2.14 2.13 -14.85
N LEU A 70 2.77 1.65 -13.77
CA LEU A 70 3.77 0.60 -13.85
C LEU A 70 3.18 -0.80 -13.82
N GLY A 71 1.85 -0.90 -13.77
CA GLY A 71 1.15 -2.20 -13.72
C GLY A 71 1.11 -2.81 -12.32
N ILE A 72 1.37 -2.02 -11.28
CA ILE A 72 1.43 -2.50 -9.91
C ILE A 72 0.12 -2.18 -9.19
N PRO A 73 -0.65 -3.19 -8.73
CA PRO A 73 -1.87 -2.95 -7.97
C PRO A 73 -1.56 -2.27 -6.64
N THR A 74 -2.41 -1.34 -6.23
CA THR A 74 -2.16 -0.50 -5.06
C THR A 74 -3.38 -0.47 -4.16
N ILE A 75 -3.13 -0.54 -2.84
CA ILE A 75 -4.14 -0.36 -1.80
C ILE A 75 -3.81 0.93 -1.06
N LEU A 76 -4.81 1.79 -0.90
CA LEU A 76 -4.65 3.04 -0.13
C LEU A 76 -5.17 2.86 1.28
N THR A 77 -4.50 3.48 2.25
CA THR A 77 -4.94 3.50 3.66
C THR A 77 -4.95 4.93 4.18
N SER A 78 -5.83 5.21 5.13
CA SER A 78 -5.82 6.49 5.85
C SER A 78 -6.67 6.43 7.11
N GLY A 79 -6.25 7.17 8.14
CA GLY A 79 -7.04 7.36 9.36
C GLY A 79 -7.75 8.71 9.41
N ASP A 80 -7.56 9.57 8.42
CA ASP A 80 -8.17 10.90 8.37
C ASP A 80 -9.53 10.82 7.70
N PRO A 81 -10.64 11.24 8.39
CA PRO A 81 -11.97 11.19 7.79
C PRO A 81 -12.08 11.95 6.47
N HIS A 82 -11.38 13.06 6.33
CA HIS A 82 -11.36 13.83 5.09
C HIS A 82 -10.83 12.99 3.92
N TYR A 83 -9.73 12.28 4.16
CA TYR A 83 -9.14 11.42 3.14
C TYR A 83 -9.98 10.19 2.86
N ILE A 84 -10.71 9.69 3.87
CA ILE A 84 -11.62 8.56 3.68
C ILE A 84 -12.69 8.92 2.64
N GLU A 85 -13.29 10.11 2.75
CA GLU A 85 -14.28 10.57 1.77
C GLU A 85 -13.67 10.75 0.38
N THR A 86 -12.50 11.38 0.31
CA THR A 86 -11.84 11.68 -0.96
C THR A 86 -11.36 10.40 -1.65
N CYS A 87 -10.73 9.51 -0.89
CA CYS A 87 -10.16 8.28 -1.47
C CYS A 87 -11.21 7.28 -1.89
N SER A 88 -12.42 7.31 -1.30
CA SER A 88 -13.50 6.42 -1.71
C SER A 88 -13.95 6.66 -3.15
N GLU A 89 -13.64 7.82 -3.71
CA GLU A 89 -13.95 8.16 -5.10
C GLU A 89 -12.88 7.67 -6.08
N HIS A 90 -11.73 7.23 -5.59
CA HIS A 90 -10.64 6.71 -6.43
C HIS A 90 -10.87 5.25 -6.78
N PRO A 91 -10.36 4.79 -7.93
CA PRO A 91 -10.53 3.39 -8.35
C PRO A 91 -9.69 2.40 -7.55
N PHE A 92 -8.90 2.85 -6.61
CA PHE A 92 -8.03 1.98 -5.82
C PHE A 92 -8.76 1.38 -4.63
N PRO A 93 -8.48 0.12 -4.27
CA PRO A 93 -8.95 -0.43 -3.01
C PRO A 93 -8.50 0.43 -1.85
N PHE A 94 -9.37 0.63 -0.86
CA PHE A 94 -9.12 1.51 0.25
C PHE A 94 -9.38 0.80 1.58
N LEU A 95 -8.48 0.99 2.54
CA LEU A 95 -8.58 0.38 3.86
C LEU A 95 -8.46 1.48 4.93
N PRO A 96 -9.57 1.88 5.57
CA PRO A 96 -9.53 2.92 6.60
C PRO A 96 -8.85 2.45 7.88
N LYS A 97 -8.06 3.32 8.51
CA LYS A 97 -7.43 3.05 9.81
C LYS A 97 -8.38 3.45 10.94
N PRO A 98 -8.39 2.76 12.07
CA PRO A 98 -7.64 1.53 12.33
C PRO A 98 -8.28 0.34 11.63
N PHE A 99 -7.47 -0.56 11.12
CA PHE A 99 -7.97 -1.76 10.47
C PHE A 99 -7.46 -3.02 11.18
N ARG A 100 -8.18 -4.12 11.00
CA ARG A 100 -7.74 -5.41 11.50
C ARG A 100 -6.75 -6.01 10.52
N LEU A 101 -5.73 -6.68 11.03
CA LEU A 101 -4.74 -7.32 10.19
C LEU A 101 -5.35 -8.40 9.31
N SER A 102 -6.38 -9.10 9.80
CA SER A 102 -7.11 -10.08 8.98
C SER A 102 -7.80 -9.43 7.78
N ARG A 103 -8.32 -8.22 7.96
CA ARG A 103 -8.95 -7.49 6.86
C ARG A 103 -7.92 -7.07 5.81
N LEU A 104 -6.74 -6.67 6.27
CA LEU A 104 -5.62 -6.34 5.38
C LEU A 104 -5.23 -7.56 4.55
N ASP A 105 -5.10 -8.73 5.19
CA ASP A 105 -4.76 -9.96 4.51
C ASP A 105 -5.79 -10.31 3.42
N GLU A 106 -7.08 -10.23 3.76
CA GLU A 106 -8.16 -10.49 2.81
C GLU A 106 -8.08 -9.56 1.60
N LEU A 107 -7.84 -8.27 1.84
CA LEU A 107 -7.80 -7.27 0.79
C LEU A 107 -6.57 -7.47 -0.11
N ILE A 108 -5.44 -7.80 0.48
CA ILE A 108 -4.22 -8.11 -0.28
C ILE A 108 -4.45 -9.33 -1.18
N ALA A 109 -5.01 -10.39 -0.61
CA ALA A 109 -5.26 -11.61 -1.37
C ALA A 109 -6.21 -11.37 -2.55
N SER A 110 -7.30 -10.64 -2.33
CA SER A 110 -8.25 -10.35 -3.39
C SER A 110 -7.67 -9.42 -4.46
N THR A 111 -6.85 -8.46 -4.06
CA THR A 111 -6.22 -7.53 -4.98
C THR A 111 -5.19 -8.24 -5.86
N LEU A 112 -4.38 -9.12 -5.28
CA LEU A 112 -3.40 -9.91 -6.03
C LEU A 112 -4.09 -10.91 -6.96
N HIS A 113 -5.20 -11.50 -6.53
CA HIS A 113 -5.95 -12.43 -7.35
C HIS A 113 -6.52 -11.73 -8.59
N LYS A 114 -7.11 -10.56 -8.43
CA LYS A 114 -7.65 -9.77 -9.54
C LYS A 114 -6.55 -9.37 -10.52
N SER A 115 -5.39 -8.98 -10.02
CA SER A 115 -4.26 -8.60 -10.85
C SER A 115 -3.78 -9.77 -11.71
N LYS A 116 -3.80 -10.99 -11.18
CA LYS A 116 -3.36 -12.18 -11.89
C LYS A 116 -4.36 -12.67 -12.93
N THR A 117 -5.64 -12.36 -12.77
CA THR A 117 -6.68 -12.81 -13.70
C THR A 117 -6.88 -11.85 -14.88
N ASP A 118 -6.32 -10.66 -14.78
CA ASP A 118 -6.35 -9.70 -15.89
C ASP A 118 -5.24 -10.01 -16.92
#